data_76c617787de1c0fc983f42aca4bdc127
#
_entry.id   76c617787de1c0fc983f42aca4bdc127
#
_cell.length_a   1.000
_cell.length_b   1.000
_cell.length_c   1.000
_cell.angle_alpha   90.00
_cell.angle_beta   90.00
_cell.angle_gamma   90.00
#
_symmetry.space_group_name_H-M   'P 1'
#
loop_
_entity.id
_entity.type
_entity.pdbx_description
1 polymer ?
#
loop_
_entity_poly.entity_id
_entity_poly.type
_entity_poly.pdbx_seq_one_letter_code
_entity_poly.pdbx_strand_id
1 'polypeptide(L)'
;MSRGLGDVYKRQDGKQIYCLIDQEDETSRKYQRILAEAIISMELAENMLVVKTVSGMAMASAAALDSLNIIGMVGTIAGDDTIMCVMKDKNIGRTAIAEIDHMIKKLKE
;
A
#
# COMPACT_ATOMS: atom_id res chain seq x y z
N MET A 1 5.35 -1.92 -16.75
CA MET A 1 5.35 -1.92 -16.51
C MET A 1 5.70 -1.65 -16.47
N SER A 2 5.77 -1.75 -16.21
CA SER A 2 5.91 -1.70 -15.93
C SER A 2 6.36 -1.39 -15.72
N ARG A 3 6.36 -1.27 -15.44
CA ARG A 3 6.94 -1.11 -15.08
C ARG A 3 7.73 -1.52 -15.18
N GLY A 4 7.81 -1.85 -15.06
CA GLY A 4 8.13 -2.18 -14.74
C GLY A 4 8.75 -2.56 -14.50
N LEU A 5 8.66 -2.83 -14.42
CA LEU A 5 9.05 -3.14 -13.89
C LEU A 5 9.69 -3.15 -13.87
N GLY A 6 9.83 -3.00 -13.98
CA GLY A 6 10.03 -2.99 -13.64
C GLY A 6 10.70 -2.75 -13.58
N ASP A 7 10.71 -2.54 -13.70
CA ASP A 7 11.22 -2.31 -13.41
C ASP A 7 11.58 -2.03 -12.87
N VAL A 8 11.24 -2.08 -12.56
CA VAL A 8 11.46 -2.09 -11.90
C VAL A 8 11.88 -2.61 -11.52
N TYR A 9 11.77 -3.03 -11.31
CA TYR A 9 12.09 -3.65 -10.84
C TYR A 9 13.00 -4.14 -10.87
N LYS A 10 13.04 -4.38 -10.77
CA LYS A 10 13.78 -4.93 -10.48
C LYS A 10 14.82 -4.95 -10.28
N ARG A 11 14.73 -4.65 -10.07
CA ARG A 11 15.74 -4.72 -9.72
C ARG A 11 16.18 -5.54 -9.03
N GLN A 12 15.94 -6.01 -8.89
CA GLN A 12 16.29 -6.85 -8.42
C GLN A 12 16.51 -7.08 -7.12
N ASP A 13 16.61 -6.47 -6.27
CA ASP A 13 16.74 -6.92 -4.95
C ASP A 13 15.62 -6.35 -4.11
N GLY A 14 15.32 -7.00 -2.99
CA GLY A 14 14.14 -6.67 -2.20
C GLY A 14 14.18 -5.29 -1.59
N LYS A 15 15.33 -4.72 -1.49
CA LYS A 15 15.45 -3.40 -0.90
C LYS A 15 14.71 -2.35 -1.69
N GLN A 16 14.61 -2.55 -2.98
CA GLN A 16 13.96 -1.56 -3.82
C GLN A 16 12.48 -1.45 -3.55
N ILE A 17 11.88 -2.53 -3.09
CA ILE A 17 10.48 -2.51 -2.72
C ILE A 17 10.26 -1.53 -1.58
N TYR A 18 11.12 -1.57 -0.59
CA TYR A 18 10.97 -0.70 0.58
C TYR A 18 11.26 0.76 0.24
N CYS A 19 12.15 0.99 -0.72
CA CYS A 19 12.48 2.35 -1.09
C CYS A 19 11.29 3.13 -1.62
N LEU A 20 10.34 2.45 -2.27
CA LEU A 20 9.19 3.14 -2.83
C LEU A 20 8.33 3.77 -1.74
N ILE A 21 8.15 3.06 -0.64
CA ILE A 21 7.32 3.59 0.44
C ILE A 21 8.09 4.56 1.31
N ASP A 22 9.40 4.38 1.40
CA ASP A 22 10.23 5.20 2.26
C ASP A 22 10.69 6.50 1.64
N GLN A 23 10.25 6.82 0.43
CA GLN A 23 10.64 8.06 -0.21
C GLN A 23 10.17 9.23 0.62
N GLU A 24 11.02 10.26 0.63
CA GLU A 24 10.83 11.37 1.54
C GLU A 24 10.27 12.62 0.91
N ASP A 25 9.78 12.54 -0.32
CA ASP A 25 9.23 13.75 -0.91
C ASP A 25 7.89 14.10 -0.24
N GLU A 26 7.51 15.34 -0.42
CA GLU A 26 6.36 15.90 0.26
C GLU A 26 5.05 15.20 -0.12
N THR A 27 4.91 14.89 -1.40
CA THR A 27 3.70 14.24 -1.89
C THR A 27 3.55 12.85 -1.29
N SER A 28 4.64 12.09 -1.26
CA SER A 28 4.63 10.75 -0.68
C SER A 28 4.26 10.80 0.80
N ARG A 29 4.80 11.76 1.53
CA ARG A 29 4.47 11.89 2.95
C ARG A 29 3.02 12.20 3.18
N LYS A 30 2.43 13.01 2.32
CA LYS A 30 1.03 13.33 2.42
C LYS A 30 0.17 12.08 2.33
N TYR A 31 0.47 11.21 1.35
CA TYR A 31 -0.28 9.98 1.19
C TYR A 31 -0.06 9.03 2.36
N GLN A 32 1.17 8.97 2.86
CA GLN A 32 1.47 8.13 4.01
C GLN A 32 0.67 8.58 5.23
N ARG A 33 0.53 9.89 5.43
CA ARG A 33 -0.24 10.41 6.56
C ARG A 33 -1.72 10.08 6.43
N ILE A 34 -2.26 10.15 5.21
CA ILE A 34 -3.66 9.76 5.00
C ILE A 34 -3.87 8.32 5.45
N LEU A 35 -2.99 7.42 5.04
CA LEU A 35 -3.11 6.02 5.41
C LEU A 35 -2.95 5.82 6.91
N ALA A 36 -2.00 6.51 7.52
CA ALA A 36 -1.76 6.36 8.95
C ALA A 36 -2.99 6.79 9.78
N GLU A 37 -3.73 7.77 9.30
CA GLU A 37 -4.90 8.24 10.02
C GLU A 37 -6.15 7.41 9.74
N ALA A 38 -6.23 6.84 8.55
CA ALA A 38 -7.46 6.21 8.12
C ALA A 38 -7.52 4.71 8.36
N ILE A 39 -6.41 4.00 8.25
CA ILE A 39 -6.43 2.54 8.28
C ILE A 39 -6.64 2.03 9.69
N ILE A 40 -7.64 1.16 9.84
CA ILE A 40 -7.94 0.50 11.12
C ILE A 40 -7.32 -0.89 11.15
N SER A 41 -7.45 -1.64 10.06
CA SER A 41 -6.93 -3.00 10.03
C SER A 41 -6.67 -3.43 8.59
N MET A 42 -5.85 -4.44 8.44
CA MET A 42 -5.54 -5.05 7.15
C MET A 42 -5.55 -6.55 7.32
N GLU A 43 -6.14 -7.24 6.36
CA GLU A 43 -6.21 -8.69 6.40
C GLU A 43 -6.09 -9.24 5.00
N LEU A 44 -5.35 -10.34 4.86
CA LEU A 44 -5.13 -10.97 3.56
C LEU A 44 -5.96 -12.24 3.45
N ALA A 45 -6.78 -12.33 2.41
CA ALA A 45 -7.52 -13.53 2.06
C ALA A 45 -6.96 -14.00 0.72
N GLU A 46 -6.10 -15.00 0.76
CA GLU A 46 -5.35 -15.46 -0.40
C GLU A 46 -4.56 -14.31 -1.00
N ASN A 47 -4.91 -13.85 -2.20
CA ASN A 47 -4.23 -12.70 -2.80
C ASN A 47 -5.07 -11.42 -2.73
N MET A 48 -6.13 -11.43 -1.93
CA MET A 48 -6.99 -10.26 -1.77
C MET A 48 -6.65 -9.60 -0.44
N LEU A 49 -6.13 -8.39 -0.52
CA LEU A 49 -5.83 -7.61 0.67
C LEU A 49 -7.04 -6.73 1.00
N VAL A 50 -7.60 -6.94 2.17
CA VAL A 50 -8.76 -6.16 2.60
C VAL A 50 -8.30 -5.16 3.65
N VAL A 51 -8.51 -3.89 3.36
CA VAL A 51 -8.11 -2.80 4.24
C VAL A 51 -9.36 -2.14 4.79
N LYS A 52 -9.46 -2.09 6.11
CA LYS A 52 -10.57 -1.39 6.77
C LYS A 52 -10.12 -0.01 7.19
N THR A 53 -10.96 0.97 6.94
CA THR A 53 -10.64 2.35 7.30
C THR A 53 -11.75 2.93 8.18
N VAL A 54 -11.49 4.12 8.71
CA VAL A 54 -12.55 4.86 9.37
C VAL A 54 -13.61 5.22 8.33
N SER A 55 -14.82 5.41 8.79
CA SER A 55 -15.97 5.66 7.92
C SER A 55 -15.71 6.83 6.97
N GLY A 56 -16.00 6.64 5.71
CA GLY A 56 -15.86 7.68 4.70
C GLY A 56 -14.48 7.86 4.13
N MET A 57 -13.48 7.09 4.60
CA MET A 57 -12.09 7.33 4.20
C MET A 57 -11.54 6.27 3.23
N ALA A 58 -12.36 5.33 2.80
CA ALA A 58 -11.82 4.25 1.96
C ALA A 58 -11.34 4.77 0.61
N MET A 59 -12.10 5.65 -0.02
CA MET A 59 -11.70 6.13 -1.36
C MET A 59 -10.43 6.96 -1.31
N ALA A 60 -10.31 7.83 -0.31
CA ALA A 60 -9.09 8.63 -0.16
C ALA A 60 -7.89 7.73 0.13
N SER A 61 -8.09 6.70 0.94
CA SER A 61 -7.02 5.75 1.26
C SER A 61 -6.63 4.93 0.05
N ALA A 62 -7.59 4.51 -0.77
CA ALA A 62 -7.29 3.77 -1.98
C ALA A 62 -6.48 4.62 -2.96
N ALA A 63 -6.84 5.89 -3.09
CA ALA A 63 -6.09 6.81 -3.94
C ALA A 63 -4.65 6.94 -3.43
N ALA A 64 -4.47 7.00 -2.11
CA ALA A 64 -3.14 7.09 -1.52
C ALA A 64 -2.32 5.82 -1.81
N LEU A 65 -2.96 4.64 -1.67
CA LEU A 65 -2.28 3.39 -1.97
C LEU A 65 -1.84 3.34 -3.43
N ASP A 66 -2.72 3.76 -4.34
CA ASP A 66 -2.39 3.78 -5.75
C ASP A 66 -1.22 4.71 -6.03
N SER A 67 -1.20 5.86 -5.38
CA SER A 67 -0.15 6.85 -5.61
C SER A 67 1.20 6.41 -5.07
N LEU A 68 1.20 5.57 -4.04
CA LEU A 68 2.45 5.07 -3.47
C LEU A 68 3.05 3.92 -4.28
N ASN A 69 2.29 3.39 -5.25
CA ASN A 69 2.79 2.34 -6.14
C ASN A 69 3.31 1.13 -5.38
N ILE A 70 2.46 0.57 -4.54
CA ILE A 70 2.82 -0.60 -3.76
C ILE A 70 3.13 -1.76 -4.71
N ILE A 71 4.30 -2.36 -4.53
CA ILE A 71 4.74 -3.44 -5.43
C ILE A 71 3.79 -4.62 -5.34
N GLY A 72 3.36 -5.09 -6.50
CA GLY A 72 2.49 -6.26 -6.59
C GLY A 72 1.02 -5.98 -6.43
N MET A 73 0.65 -4.74 -6.16
CA MET A 73 -0.76 -4.37 -6.06
C MET A 73 -1.27 -4.09 -7.47
N VAL A 74 -2.19 -4.94 -7.94
CA VAL A 74 -2.70 -4.87 -9.30
C VAL A 74 -3.75 -3.78 -9.45
N GLY A 75 -4.59 -3.62 -8.43
CA GLY A 75 -5.63 -2.61 -8.46
C GLY A 75 -6.41 -2.61 -7.16
N THR A 76 -7.22 -1.57 -6.98
CA THR A 76 -8.02 -1.44 -5.77
C THR A 76 -9.43 -1.00 -6.10
N ILE A 77 -10.37 -1.40 -5.25
CA ILE A 77 -11.75 -0.92 -5.29
C ILE A 77 -12.13 -0.54 -3.87
N ALA A 78 -12.73 0.63 -3.72
CA ALA A 78 -13.04 1.15 -2.40
C ALA A 78 -14.54 1.40 -2.25
N GLY A 79 -15.06 1.06 -1.08
CA GLY A 79 -16.40 1.44 -0.67
C GLY A 79 -16.34 2.63 0.29
N ASP A 80 -17.12 2.56 1.35
CA ASP A 80 -17.14 3.63 2.35
C ASP A 80 -16.00 3.48 3.37
N ASP A 81 -15.84 2.27 3.89
CA ASP A 81 -14.86 2.00 4.96
C ASP A 81 -13.99 0.77 4.65
N THR A 82 -14.07 0.25 3.45
CA THR A 82 -13.36 -0.96 3.10
C THR A 82 -12.76 -0.83 1.70
N ILE A 83 -11.50 -1.24 1.58
CA ILE A 83 -10.81 -1.28 0.30
C ILE A 83 -10.45 -2.73 0.01
N MET A 84 -10.70 -3.17 -1.22
CA MET A 84 -10.25 -4.49 -1.66
C MET A 84 -9.13 -4.29 -2.65
N CYS A 85 -7.96 -4.81 -2.32
CA CYS A 85 -6.78 -4.68 -3.15
C CYS A 85 -6.41 -6.04 -3.72
N VAL A 86 -6.23 -6.12 -5.02
CA VAL A 86 -5.83 -7.37 -5.64
C VAL A 86 -4.32 -7.40 -5.74
N MET A 87 -3.70 -8.40 -5.11
CA MET A 87 -2.25 -8.58 -5.15
C MET A 87 -1.90 -9.66 -6.14
N LYS A 88 -0.67 -9.62 -6.66
CA LYS A 88 -0.25 -10.64 -7.62
C LYS A 88 -0.23 -12.04 -7.02
N ASP A 89 0.16 -12.15 -5.76
CA ASP A 89 0.08 -13.42 -5.05
C ASP A 89 0.05 -13.12 -3.55
N LYS A 90 -0.13 -14.17 -2.75
CA LYS A 90 -0.30 -13.94 -1.32
C LYS A 90 1.01 -13.59 -0.61
N ASN A 91 2.13 -14.02 -1.14
CA ASN A 91 3.41 -13.65 -0.52
C ASN A 91 3.68 -12.17 -0.70
N ILE A 92 3.40 -11.65 -1.89
CA ILE A 92 3.51 -10.22 -2.13
C ILE A 92 2.51 -9.46 -1.28
N GLY A 93 1.33 -10.04 -1.09
CA GLY A 93 0.33 -9.43 -0.21
C GLY A 93 0.81 -9.31 1.22
N ARG A 94 1.46 -10.35 1.73
CA ARG A 94 2.03 -10.28 3.07
C ARG A 94 3.10 -9.20 3.19
N THR A 95 3.94 -9.11 2.17
CA THR A 95 4.97 -8.07 2.15
C THR A 95 4.35 -6.68 2.15
N ALA A 96 3.29 -6.50 1.36
CA ALA A 96 2.62 -5.20 1.31
C ALA A 96 2.04 -4.82 2.67
N ILE A 97 1.42 -5.78 3.36
CA ILE A 97 0.89 -5.51 4.69
C ILE A 97 2.01 -5.08 5.63
N ALA A 98 3.12 -5.81 5.60
CA ALA A 98 4.25 -5.49 6.48
C ALA A 98 4.80 -4.11 6.19
N GLU A 99 4.90 -3.74 4.93
CA GLU A 99 5.42 -2.43 4.56
C GLU A 99 4.49 -1.31 4.98
N ILE A 100 3.21 -1.49 4.73
CA ILE A 100 2.23 -0.47 5.10
C ILE A 100 2.19 -0.31 6.61
N ASP A 101 2.20 -1.43 7.32
CA ASP A 101 2.18 -1.40 8.78
C ASP A 101 3.42 -0.72 9.35
N HIS A 102 4.59 -1.02 8.79
CA HIS A 102 5.83 -0.39 9.20
C HIS A 102 5.79 1.12 8.97
N MET A 103 5.30 1.53 7.82
CA MET A 103 5.18 2.93 7.47
C MET A 103 4.27 3.67 8.45
N ILE A 104 3.13 3.07 8.77
CA ILE A 104 2.17 3.68 9.69
C ILE A 104 2.79 3.84 11.08
N LYS A 105 3.47 2.80 11.56
CA LYS A 105 4.09 2.86 12.88
C LYS A 105 5.19 3.90 12.94
N LYS A 106 5.95 4.02 11.88
CA LYS A 106 7.02 5.00 11.82
C LYS A 106 6.47 6.41 11.92
N LEU A 107 5.35 6.68 11.26
CA LEU A 107 4.76 8.01 11.30
C LEU A 107 4.16 8.37 12.65
N LYS A 108 3.78 7.37 13.42
CA LYS A 108 3.14 7.60 14.72
C LYS A 108 4.12 7.70 15.86
N GLU A 109 5.38 7.48 15.59
CA GLU A 109 6.42 7.60 16.62
C GLU A 109 6.74 9.03 16.98
#